data_3e4418582dab6e6682452ed8ea16c865
#
_entry.id   3e4418582dab6e6682452ed8ea16c865
#
_cell.length_a   1.000
_cell.length_b   1.000
_cell.length_c   1.000
_cell.angle_alpha   90.00
_cell.angle_beta   90.00
_cell.angle_gamma   90.00
#
_symmetry.space_group_name_H-M   'P 1'
#
loop_
_entity.id
_entity.type
_entity.pdbx_description
1 polymer ?
#
loop_
_entity_poly.entity_id
_entity_poly.type
_entity_poly.pdbx_seq_one_letter_code
_entity_poly.pdbx_strand_id
1 'polypeptide(L)'
;WFDIYCTQGPSSTPYFKQLEAKHKFFKVYETGWCKVDAFFSPSLPPEPKRDVPVILYSPTFSKGITSAWALRETIDRLASEKNWRWIITFHPKLDDSQLLEDYKQIAARHDNVDFRKVNKGLETFRESDVMLCDSSSITVEYMLLDKPVVTYRNTHPGKHLLNVTDTELIGPAIERALTRPDELMSNIREYTSMHE
;
A
#
# COMPACT_ATOMS: atom_id res chain seq x y z
N TRP A 1 2.88 -30.01 5.41
CA TRP A 1 3.69 -30.44 4.29
C TRP A 1 2.80 -30.45 3.06
N PHE A 2 3.33 -30.13 1.90
CA PHE A 2 2.59 -30.00 0.64
C PHE A 2 3.44 -30.57 -0.51
N ASP A 3 2.78 -31.12 -1.51
CA ASP A 3 3.40 -31.74 -2.68
C ASP A 3 3.67 -30.73 -3.80
N ILE A 4 2.91 -29.63 -3.81
CA ILE A 4 3.00 -28.56 -4.82
C ILE A 4 3.14 -27.21 -4.10
N TYR A 5 4.05 -26.39 -4.60
CA TYR A 5 4.23 -25.00 -4.18
C TYR A 5 4.04 -24.08 -5.39
N CYS A 6 3.02 -23.23 -5.33
CA CYS A 6 2.72 -22.24 -6.36
C CYS A 6 3.37 -20.91 -5.99
N THR A 7 4.24 -20.41 -6.86
CA THR A 7 4.90 -19.12 -6.69
C THR A 7 4.23 -18.03 -7.50
N GLN A 8 4.27 -16.80 -6.98
CA GLN A 8 3.56 -15.68 -7.57
C GLN A 8 4.30 -15.03 -8.74
N GLY A 9 5.63 -15.25 -8.88
CA GLY A 9 6.37 -14.64 -9.99
C GLY A 9 7.89 -14.75 -9.85
N PRO A 10 8.64 -14.10 -10.75
CA PRO A 10 10.10 -14.17 -10.83
C PRO A 10 10.83 -13.79 -9.54
N SER A 11 10.23 -12.96 -8.69
CA SER A 11 10.82 -12.56 -7.40
C SER A 11 11.00 -13.71 -6.42
N SER A 12 10.17 -14.76 -6.50
CA SER A 12 10.15 -15.87 -5.53
C SER A 12 10.49 -17.23 -6.14
N THR A 13 10.17 -17.45 -7.39
CA THR A 13 10.31 -18.76 -8.08
C THR A 13 11.73 -19.34 -8.01
N PRO A 14 12.82 -18.59 -8.27
CA PRO A 14 14.18 -19.14 -8.24
C PRO A 14 14.56 -19.71 -6.87
N TYR A 15 14.18 -19.05 -5.80
CA TYR A 15 14.44 -19.51 -4.44
C TYR A 15 13.73 -20.85 -4.16
N PHE A 16 12.44 -20.96 -4.47
CA PHE A 16 11.68 -22.19 -4.24
C PHE A 16 12.12 -23.34 -5.17
N LYS A 17 12.56 -23.04 -6.40
CA LYS A 17 13.19 -24.03 -7.29
C LYS A 17 14.48 -24.61 -6.72
N GLN A 18 15.31 -23.81 -6.06
CA GLN A 18 16.48 -24.32 -5.34
C GLN A 18 16.10 -25.28 -4.20
N LEU A 19 15.04 -24.96 -3.46
CA LEU A 19 14.51 -25.83 -2.40
C LEU A 19 13.92 -27.14 -2.99
N GLU A 20 13.20 -27.08 -4.10
CA GLU A 20 12.72 -28.27 -4.83
C GLU A 20 13.89 -29.19 -5.20
N ALA A 21 14.94 -28.63 -5.81
CA ALA A 21 16.12 -29.38 -6.21
C ALA A 21 16.84 -30.05 -5.02
N LYS A 22 16.87 -29.33 -3.88
CA LYS A 22 17.52 -29.81 -2.64
C LYS A 22 16.73 -30.91 -1.95
N HIS A 23 15.42 -30.72 -1.80
CA HIS A 23 14.59 -31.56 -0.93
C HIS A 23 13.82 -32.66 -1.68
N LYS A 24 13.48 -32.47 -2.95
CA LYS A 24 12.90 -33.45 -3.90
C LYS A 24 11.51 -34.03 -3.51
N PHE A 25 10.87 -33.56 -2.46
CA PHE A 25 9.58 -34.07 -2.01
C PHE A 25 8.37 -33.22 -2.45
N PHE A 26 8.61 -32.06 -3.07
CA PHE A 26 7.58 -31.20 -3.62
C PHE A 26 7.97 -30.64 -4.99
N LYS A 27 7.00 -30.11 -5.72
CA LYS A 27 7.18 -29.46 -7.03
C LYS A 27 6.81 -27.97 -6.94
N VAL A 28 7.56 -27.15 -7.66
CA VAL A 28 7.34 -25.71 -7.73
C VAL A 28 6.84 -25.32 -9.11
N TYR A 29 5.74 -24.58 -9.15
CA TYR A 29 5.17 -24.01 -10.35
C TYR A 29 4.99 -22.51 -10.17
N GLU A 30 5.41 -21.72 -11.16
CA GLU A 30 5.07 -20.32 -11.23
C GLU A 30 3.67 -20.19 -11.81
N THR A 31 2.73 -19.72 -11.00
CA THR A 31 1.30 -19.69 -11.35
C THR A 31 0.73 -18.28 -11.40
N GLY A 32 1.54 -17.27 -11.09
CA GLY A 32 1.06 -15.92 -10.87
C GLY A 32 0.49 -15.71 -9.47
N TRP A 33 0.04 -14.52 -9.20
CA TRP A 33 -0.52 -14.11 -7.91
C TRP A 33 -2.05 -13.99 -7.97
N CYS A 34 -2.75 -15.10 -7.85
CA CYS A 34 -4.21 -15.18 -8.01
C CYS A 34 -5.01 -14.20 -7.13
N LYS A 35 -4.45 -13.73 -6.03
CA LYS A 35 -5.08 -12.70 -5.18
C LYS A 35 -5.33 -11.40 -5.95
N VAL A 36 -4.51 -11.09 -6.93
CA VAL A 36 -4.56 -9.83 -7.68
C VAL A 36 -5.17 -9.98 -9.08
N ASP A 37 -5.61 -11.16 -9.49
CA ASP A 37 -6.26 -11.40 -10.79
C ASP A 37 -7.44 -10.46 -11.02
N ALA A 38 -8.19 -10.15 -9.94
CA ALA A 38 -9.30 -9.20 -10.00
C ALA A 38 -8.87 -7.78 -10.42
N PHE A 39 -7.59 -7.41 -10.24
CA PHE A 39 -7.08 -6.08 -10.58
C PHE A 39 -6.96 -5.88 -12.09
N PHE A 40 -6.81 -6.98 -12.82
CA PHE A 40 -6.64 -7.01 -14.27
C PHE A 40 -7.88 -7.50 -15.02
N SER A 41 -9.02 -7.62 -14.32
CA SER A 41 -10.26 -8.08 -14.95
C SER A 41 -10.74 -7.08 -16.03
N PRO A 42 -11.00 -7.55 -17.27
CA PRO A 42 -11.58 -6.70 -18.32
C PRO A 42 -12.95 -6.13 -17.98
N SER A 43 -13.65 -6.70 -17.01
CA SER A 43 -14.97 -6.24 -16.55
C SER A 43 -14.90 -5.10 -15.53
N LEU A 44 -13.71 -4.68 -15.11
CA LEU A 44 -13.59 -3.55 -14.20
C LEU A 44 -14.05 -2.26 -14.89
N PRO A 45 -14.94 -1.47 -14.26
CA PRO A 45 -15.30 -0.16 -14.78
C PRO A 45 -14.06 0.75 -14.80
N PRO A 46 -14.03 1.78 -15.67
CA PRO A 46 -12.95 2.77 -15.63
C PRO A 46 -12.86 3.41 -14.25
N GLU A 47 -11.64 3.84 -13.87
CA GLU A 47 -11.49 4.57 -12.62
C GLU A 47 -12.31 5.87 -12.64
N PRO A 48 -12.95 6.22 -11.52
CA PRO A 48 -13.71 7.44 -11.43
C PRO A 48 -12.77 8.66 -11.55
N LYS A 49 -13.16 9.63 -12.37
CA LYS A 49 -12.49 10.94 -12.37
C LYS A 49 -12.75 11.64 -11.04
N ARG A 50 -11.73 12.28 -10.50
CA ARG A 50 -11.78 13.01 -9.22
C ARG A 50 -11.33 14.43 -9.42
N ASP A 51 -12.08 15.35 -8.81
CA ASP A 51 -11.71 16.77 -8.80
C ASP A 51 -10.71 17.10 -7.69
N VAL A 52 -10.66 16.23 -6.67
CA VAL A 52 -9.80 16.37 -5.49
C VAL A 52 -9.00 15.09 -5.30
N PRO A 53 -7.67 15.18 -5.10
CA PRO A 53 -6.84 14.01 -4.85
C PRO A 53 -7.29 13.23 -3.60
N VAL A 54 -7.24 11.91 -3.69
CA VAL A 54 -7.60 11.00 -2.60
C VAL A 54 -6.36 10.25 -2.11
N ILE A 55 -6.04 10.42 -0.84
CA ILE A 55 -4.91 9.78 -0.19
C ILE A 55 -5.41 8.60 0.64
N LEU A 56 -4.91 7.41 0.35
CA LEU A 56 -5.16 6.22 1.17
C LEU A 56 -4.06 6.08 2.22
N TYR A 57 -4.42 6.14 3.48
CA TYR A 57 -3.51 5.79 4.56
C TYR A 57 -3.81 4.39 5.10
N SER A 58 -2.85 3.48 4.98
CA SER A 58 -3.01 2.08 5.38
C SER A 58 -1.75 1.56 6.07
N PRO A 59 -1.54 1.88 7.37
CA PRO A 59 -0.36 1.44 8.11
C PRO A 59 -0.39 -0.05 8.43
N THR A 60 0.80 -0.63 8.66
CA THR A 60 0.92 -1.99 9.19
C THR A 60 0.39 -2.09 10.62
N PHE A 61 0.02 -3.30 11.04
CA PHE A 61 -0.40 -3.59 12.41
C PHE A 61 0.76 -3.96 13.35
N SER A 62 1.95 -4.20 12.81
CA SER A 62 3.10 -4.70 13.59
C SER A 62 3.64 -3.62 14.52
N LYS A 63 3.60 -3.88 15.82
CA LYS A 63 4.17 -3.00 16.83
C LYS A 63 5.67 -2.77 16.55
N GLY A 64 6.13 -1.54 16.67
CA GLY A 64 7.52 -1.13 16.42
C GLY A 64 7.82 -0.68 14.99
N ILE A 65 7.00 -1.03 13.99
CA ILE A 65 7.17 -0.54 12.61
C ILE A 65 5.92 0.18 12.08
N THR A 66 4.79 0.12 12.80
CA THR A 66 3.59 0.89 12.43
C THR A 66 3.85 2.40 12.56
N SER A 67 3.46 3.12 11.52
CA SER A 67 3.50 4.58 11.49
C SER A 67 2.32 5.24 12.20
N ALA A 68 1.33 4.45 12.61
CA ALA A 68 0.02 4.98 13.02
C ALA A 68 0.08 5.96 14.20
N TRP A 69 0.96 5.75 15.17
CA TRP A 69 1.18 6.70 16.26
C TRP A 69 1.91 7.96 15.79
N ALA A 70 2.97 7.79 15.00
CA ALA A 70 3.83 8.89 14.59
C ALA A 70 3.14 9.86 13.63
N LEU A 71 2.26 9.37 12.75
CA LEU A 71 1.62 10.18 11.71
C LEU A 71 0.26 10.74 12.11
N ARG A 72 -0.25 10.45 13.31
CA ARG A 72 -1.57 10.91 13.75
C ARG A 72 -1.72 12.44 13.65
N GLU A 73 -0.82 13.18 14.26
CA GLU A 73 -0.85 14.65 14.26
C GLU A 73 -0.58 15.23 12.86
N THR A 74 0.31 14.60 12.12
CA THR A 74 0.61 15.01 10.74
C THR A 74 -0.60 14.85 9.82
N ILE A 75 -1.34 13.74 9.94
CA ILE A 75 -2.56 13.52 9.15
C ILE A 75 -3.65 14.51 9.54
N ASP A 76 -3.85 14.76 10.83
CA ASP A 76 -4.81 15.74 11.34
C ASP A 76 -4.52 17.15 10.78
N ARG A 77 -3.26 17.56 10.82
CA ARG A 77 -2.78 18.84 10.25
C ARG A 77 -2.99 18.90 8.73
N LEU A 78 -2.53 17.88 8.00
CA LEU A 78 -2.65 17.85 6.54
C LEU A 78 -4.10 17.79 6.06
N ALA A 79 -5.00 17.16 6.83
CA ALA A 79 -6.44 17.16 6.55
C ALA A 79 -7.05 18.57 6.61
N SER A 80 -6.52 19.44 7.47
CA SER A 80 -6.94 20.86 7.55
C SER A 80 -6.31 21.74 6.48
N GLU A 81 -5.02 21.51 6.16
CA GLU A 81 -4.22 22.41 5.33
C GLU A 81 -4.34 22.16 3.84
N LYS A 82 -4.61 20.91 3.43
CA LYS A 82 -4.57 20.48 2.03
C LYS A 82 -5.97 20.16 1.49
N ASN A 83 -6.22 20.54 0.26
CA ASN A 83 -7.43 20.16 -0.45
C ASN A 83 -7.31 18.70 -0.95
N TRP A 84 -7.21 17.76 -0.02
CA TRP A 84 -7.19 16.31 -0.26
C TRP A 84 -8.33 15.64 0.48
N ARG A 85 -8.80 14.53 -0.06
CA ARG A 85 -9.63 13.58 0.69
C ARG A 85 -8.74 12.47 1.25
N TRP A 86 -9.08 11.99 2.43
CA TRP A 86 -8.37 10.90 3.09
C TRP A 86 -9.28 9.70 3.24
N ILE A 87 -8.76 8.54 2.86
CA ILE A 87 -9.31 7.24 3.26
C ILE A 87 -8.31 6.62 4.22
N ILE A 88 -8.74 6.36 5.44
CA ILE A 88 -7.88 5.75 6.47
C ILE A 88 -8.41 4.35 6.76
N THR A 89 -7.57 3.34 6.59
CA THR A 89 -7.95 1.96 6.85
C THR A 89 -6.89 1.28 7.71
N PHE A 90 -7.32 0.63 8.77
CA PHE A 90 -6.40 -0.12 9.61
C PHE A 90 -6.55 -1.63 9.39
N HIS A 91 -5.44 -2.34 9.53
CA HIS A 91 -5.45 -3.79 9.48
C HIS A 91 -6.27 -4.33 10.67
N PRO A 92 -7.14 -5.36 10.51
CA PRO A 92 -7.96 -5.90 11.60
C PRO A 92 -7.20 -6.38 12.84
N LYS A 93 -5.91 -6.71 12.68
CA LYS A 93 -5.01 -7.09 13.78
C LYS A 93 -4.39 -5.90 14.53
N LEU A 94 -4.65 -4.67 14.10
CA LEU A 94 -4.25 -3.49 14.85
C LEU A 94 -5.23 -3.34 16.03
N ASP A 95 -4.88 -3.93 17.14
CA ASP A 95 -5.67 -3.95 18.38
C ASP A 95 -5.12 -2.93 19.36
N ASP A 96 -5.42 -1.65 19.10
CA ASP A 96 -5.08 -0.51 19.94
C ASP A 96 -6.29 0.41 20.00
N SER A 97 -7.06 0.29 21.08
CA SER A 97 -8.32 1.01 21.25
C SER A 97 -8.14 2.52 21.30
N GLN A 98 -7.05 3.01 21.92
CA GLN A 98 -6.79 4.45 22.01
C GLN A 98 -6.46 5.01 20.63
N LEU A 99 -5.59 4.34 19.88
CA LEU A 99 -5.22 4.75 18.53
C LEU A 99 -6.42 4.76 17.58
N LEU A 100 -7.27 3.73 17.65
CA LEU A 100 -8.50 3.65 16.85
C LEU A 100 -9.45 4.80 17.18
N GLU A 101 -9.58 5.15 18.45
CA GLU A 101 -10.43 6.26 18.88
C GLU A 101 -9.86 7.61 18.42
N ASP A 102 -8.56 7.81 18.51
CA ASP A 102 -7.90 9.03 18.03
C ASP A 102 -8.18 9.27 16.54
N TYR A 103 -8.09 8.23 15.70
CA TYR A 103 -8.37 8.36 14.26
C TYR A 103 -9.85 8.55 13.93
N LYS A 104 -10.78 7.99 14.75
CA LYS A 104 -12.20 8.31 14.66
C LYS A 104 -12.47 9.78 14.97
N GLN A 105 -11.78 10.32 15.98
CA GLN A 105 -11.91 11.74 16.33
C GLN A 105 -11.36 12.66 15.24
N ILE A 106 -10.25 12.27 14.56
CA ILE A 106 -9.76 12.98 13.39
C ILE A 106 -10.85 12.98 12.30
N ALA A 107 -11.42 11.82 11.98
CA ALA A 107 -12.49 11.73 10.99
C ALA A 107 -13.76 12.52 11.38
N ALA A 108 -14.08 12.62 12.66
CA ALA A 108 -15.21 13.41 13.14
C ALA A 108 -14.97 14.95 13.05
N ARG A 109 -13.70 15.39 13.04
CA ARG A 109 -13.34 16.82 12.92
C ARG A 109 -13.22 17.30 11.48
N HIS A 110 -13.02 16.39 10.53
CA HIS A 110 -12.71 16.71 9.13
C HIS A 110 -13.64 16.01 8.17
N ASP A 111 -14.49 16.74 7.46
CA ASP A 111 -15.45 16.22 6.47
C ASP A 111 -14.76 15.51 5.29
N ASN A 112 -13.46 15.79 5.07
CA ASN A 112 -12.65 15.17 4.02
C ASN A 112 -11.89 13.92 4.48
N VAL A 113 -12.11 13.42 5.71
CA VAL A 113 -11.49 12.21 6.25
C VAL A 113 -12.52 11.11 6.45
N ASP A 114 -12.33 9.98 5.76
CA ASP A 114 -13.15 8.78 5.85
C ASP A 114 -12.36 7.66 6.56
N PHE A 115 -12.69 7.39 7.82
CA PHE A 115 -12.08 6.31 8.60
C PHE A 115 -12.91 5.03 8.47
N ARG A 116 -12.35 4.05 7.76
CA ARG A 116 -13.01 2.78 7.47
C ARG A 116 -12.44 1.65 8.32
N LYS A 117 -13.30 0.90 8.97
CA LYS A 117 -12.90 -0.25 9.79
C LYS A 117 -12.28 -1.39 8.97
N VAL A 118 -12.63 -1.52 7.70
CA VAL A 118 -12.20 -2.60 6.81
C VAL A 118 -11.66 -2.01 5.52
N ASN A 119 -10.46 -2.45 5.12
CA ASN A 119 -9.94 -2.22 3.78
C ASN A 119 -10.59 -3.23 2.82
N LYS A 120 -11.28 -2.73 1.80
CA LYS A 120 -11.92 -3.55 0.76
C LYS A 120 -10.95 -3.89 -0.39
N GLY A 121 -9.65 -3.79 -0.17
CA GLY A 121 -8.62 -4.12 -1.16
C GLY A 121 -8.78 -3.30 -2.44
N LEU A 122 -8.96 -3.97 -3.57
CA LEU A 122 -9.03 -3.36 -4.90
C LEU A 122 -10.02 -2.18 -4.97
N GLU A 123 -11.21 -2.29 -4.36
CA GLU A 123 -12.20 -1.22 -4.37
C GLU A 123 -11.63 0.06 -3.73
N THR A 124 -11.05 -0.07 -2.54
CA THR A 124 -10.41 1.05 -1.83
C THR A 124 -9.19 1.61 -2.58
N PHE A 125 -8.39 0.74 -3.20
CA PHE A 125 -7.22 1.17 -3.98
C PHE A 125 -7.63 1.99 -5.20
N ARG A 126 -8.70 1.59 -5.88
CA ARG A 126 -9.23 2.33 -7.03
C ARG A 126 -9.82 3.67 -6.67
N GLU A 127 -10.30 3.83 -5.43
CA GLU A 127 -10.82 5.10 -4.93
C GLU A 127 -9.73 6.14 -4.63
N SER A 128 -8.46 5.75 -4.56
CA SER A 128 -7.36 6.64 -4.16
C SER A 128 -6.33 6.87 -5.26
N ASP A 129 -5.55 7.95 -5.16
CA ASP A 129 -4.54 8.36 -6.14
C ASP A 129 -3.11 8.10 -5.63
N VAL A 130 -2.89 8.19 -4.32
CA VAL A 130 -1.62 7.94 -3.65
C VAL A 130 -1.88 7.12 -2.39
N MET A 131 -1.02 6.13 -2.11
CA MET A 131 -1.00 5.47 -0.81
C MET A 131 0.09 6.06 0.07
N LEU A 132 -0.26 6.39 1.32
CA LEU A 132 0.66 6.58 2.43
C LEU A 132 0.69 5.32 3.29
N CYS A 133 1.86 4.77 3.53
CA CYS A 133 2.03 3.53 4.26
C CYS A 133 3.34 3.54 5.07
N ASP A 134 3.72 2.40 5.58
CA ASP A 134 5.01 2.12 6.23
C ASP A 134 5.66 0.86 5.63
N SER A 135 6.04 -0.13 6.44
CA SER A 135 6.61 -1.41 5.98
C SER A 135 5.52 -2.47 5.88
N SER A 136 4.70 -2.41 4.83
CA SER A 136 3.61 -3.35 4.61
C SER A 136 3.61 -3.90 3.18
N SER A 137 3.30 -5.18 3.02
CA SER A 137 3.19 -5.84 1.70
C SER A 137 2.03 -5.30 0.84
N ILE A 138 1.07 -4.61 1.45
CA ILE A 138 -0.05 -3.98 0.74
C ILE A 138 0.42 -2.95 -0.31
N THR A 139 1.63 -2.39 -0.13
CA THR A 139 2.23 -1.45 -1.07
C THR A 139 2.44 -2.08 -2.45
N VAL A 140 2.82 -3.37 -2.51
CA VAL A 140 3.00 -4.10 -3.78
C VAL A 140 1.66 -4.20 -4.51
N GLU A 141 0.61 -4.64 -3.79
CA GLU A 141 -0.74 -4.74 -4.36
C GLU A 141 -1.24 -3.40 -4.92
N TYR A 142 -0.95 -2.32 -4.21
CA TYR A 142 -1.34 -0.98 -4.65
C TYR A 142 -0.59 -0.53 -5.90
N MET A 143 0.72 -0.78 -5.96
CA MET A 143 1.57 -0.43 -7.11
C MET A 143 1.23 -1.20 -8.38
N LEU A 144 0.62 -2.40 -8.29
CA LEU A 144 0.10 -3.13 -9.45
C LEU A 144 -0.99 -2.36 -10.22
N LEU A 145 -1.62 -1.37 -9.60
CA LEU A 145 -2.54 -0.44 -10.28
C LEU A 145 -1.82 0.77 -10.93
N ASP A 146 -0.50 0.71 -11.08
CA ASP A 146 0.34 1.82 -11.58
C ASP A 146 0.15 3.10 -10.74
N LYS A 147 0.06 2.98 -9.40
CA LYS A 147 -0.16 4.09 -8.47
C LYS A 147 1.03 4.29 -7.54
N PRO A 148 1.41 5.56 -7.27
CA PRO A 148 2.56 5.86 -6.44
C PRO A 148 2.30 5.63 -4.95
N VAL A 149 3.37 5.27 -4.23
CA VAL A 149 3.36 5.02 -2.79
C VAL A 149 4.38 5.91 -2.09
N VAL A 150 3.92 6.61 -1.05
CA VAL A 150 4.75 7.29 -0.06
C VAL A 150 4.87 6.39 1.16
N THR A 151 6.08 6.20 1.67
CA THR A 151 6.28 5.41 2.88
C THR A 151 6.99 6.23 3.97
N TYR A 152 6.61 5.96 5.21
CA TYR A 152 7.26 6.52 6.37
C TYR A 152 8.10 5.47 7.08
N ARG A 153 9.43 5.70 7.16
CA ARG A 153 10.41 4.81 7.81
C ARG A 153 10.28 3.35 7.35
N ASN A 154 10.12 3.14 6.05
CA ASN A 154 10.10 1.81 5.49
C ASN A 154 11.42 1.09 5.77
N THR A 155 11.35 -0.16 6.22
CA THR A 155 12.52 -0.96 6.61
C THR A 155 13.37 -1.42 5.42
N HIS A 156 12.77 -1.46 4.22
CA HIS A 156 13.43 -1.85 2.97
C HIS A 156 13.03 -0.89 1.83
N PRO A 157 13.40 0.39 1.92
CA PRO A 157 13.04 1.35 0.90
C PRO A 157 13.77 1.05 -0.43
N GLY A 158 13.02 1.10 -1.53
CA GLY A 158 13.56 0.97 -2.89
C GLY A 158 13.23 2.21 -3.72
N LYS A 159 13.76 2.27 -4.95
CA LYS A 159 13.52 3.38 -5.88
C LYS A 159 12.05 3.55 -6.30
N HIS A 160 11.25 2.51 -6.14
CA HIS A 160 9.81 2.46 -6.41
C HIS A 160 8.96 3.09 -5.29
N LEU A 161 9.58 3.57 -4.20
CA LEU A 161 8.89 4.19 -3.06
C LEU A 161 9.45 5.60 -2.82
N LEU A 162 8.56 6.54 -2.49
CA LEU A 162 8.95 7.83 -1.90
C LEU A 162 9.03 7.65 -0.39
N ASN A 163 10.18 7.18 0.10
CA ASN A 163 10.37 6.95 1.52
C ASN A 163 10.90 8.19 2.24
N VAL A 164 10.25 8.57 3.32
CA VAL A 164 10.65 9.68 4.21
C VAL A 164 10.78 9.19 5.65
N THR A 165 11.61 9.88 6.43
CA THR A 165 11.87 9.54 7.84
C THR A 165 11.43 10.64 8.79
N ASP A 166 11.11 11.81 8.25
CA ASP A 166 10.61 12.97 8.95
C ASP A 166 9.13 13.20 8.61
N THR A 167 8.32 13.42 9.63
CA THR A 167 6.87 13.66 9.49
C THR A 167 6.55 14.93 8.70
N GLU A 168 7.41 15.95 8.77
CA GLU A 168 7.22 17.20 8.00
C GLU A 168 7.40 16.99 6.48
N LEU A 169 8.09 15.93 6.07
CA LEU A 169 8.28 15.62 4.66
C LEU A 169 7.12 14.81 4.05
N ILE A 170 6.13 14.37 4.85
CA ILE A 170 4.98 13.59 4.35
C ILE A 170 4.17 14.39 3.34
N GLY A 171 3.80 15.63 3.67
CA GLY A 171 3.05 16.49 2.76
C GLY A 171 3.76 16.71 1.42
N PRO A 172 5.00 17.21 1.41
CA PRO A 172 5.81 17.35 0.19
C PRO A 172 5.98 16.04 -0.61
N ALA A 173 6.14 14.90 0.07
CA ALA A 173 6.26 13.60 -0.60
C ALA A 173 4.95 13.18 -1.28
N ILE A 174 3.79 13.42 -0.65
CA ILE A 174 2.48 13.18 -1.26
C ILE A 174 2.28 14.11 -2.47
N GLU A 175 2.59 15.39 -2.36
CA GLU A 175 2.50 16.33 -3.48
C GLU A 175 3.35 15.87 -4.66
N ARG A 176 4.60 15.43 -4.41
CA ARG A 176 5.46 14.86 -5.43
C ARG A 176 4.86 13.57 -6.03
N ALA A 177 4.31 12.67 -5.22
CA ALA A 177 3.67 11.45 -5.68
C ALA A 177 2.49 11.75 -6.62
N LEU A 178 1.67 12.76 -6.29
CA LEU A 178 0.53 13.19 -7.10
C LEU A 178 0.94 13.70 -8.49
N THR A 179 2.16 14.23 -8.66
CA THR A 179 2.67 14.61 -10.00
C THR A 179 3.09 13.40 -10.85
N ARG A 180 3.12 12.19 -10.27
CA ARG A 180 3.49 10.93 -10.95
C ARG A 180 4.80 11.05 -11.75
N PRO A 181 5.94 11.38 -11.13
CA PRO A 181 7.19 11.58 -11.86
C PRO A 181 7.56 10.35 -12.68
N ASP A 182 7.97 10.54 -13.94
CA ASP A 182 8.26 9.44 -14.88
C ASP A 182 9.25 8.43 -14.32
N GLU A 183 10.31 8.90 -13.64
CA GLU A 183 11.30 8.03 -13.01
C GLU A 183 10.67 7.14 -11.92
N LEU A 184 9.84 7.72 -11.05
CA LEU A 184 9.13 6.95 -10.01
C LEU A 184 8.21 5.91 -10.63
N MET A 185 7.42 6.32 -11.63
CA MET A 185 6.47 5.42 -12.28
C MET A 185 7.18 4.29 -13.05
N SER A 186 8.33 4.59 -13.68
CA SER A 186 9.17 3.56 -14.30
C SER A 186 9.71 2.55 -13.29
N ASN A 187 10.21 3.03 -12.15
CA ASN A 187 10.71 2.17 -11.07
C ASN A 187 9.58 1.30 -10.46
N ILE A 188 8.35 1.82 -10.37
CA ILE A 188 7.20 1.06 -9.92
C ILE A 188 6.90 -0.09 -10.88
N ARG A 189 6.83 0.17 -12.20
CA ARG A 189 6.56 -0.85 -13.22
C ARG A 189 7.64 -1.92 -13.27
N GLU A 190 8.92 -1.52 -13.17
CA GLU A 190 10.02 -2.46 -13.08
C GLU A 190 9.89 -3.37 -11.85
N TYR A 191 9.57 -2.79 -10.70
CA TYR A 191 9.41 -3.56 -9.46
C TYR A 191 8.21 -4.50 -9.51
N THR A 192 7.07 -4.04 -10.01
CA THR A 192 5.84 -4.86 -10.05
C THR A 192 5.93 -5.99 -11.07
N SER A 193 6.63 -5.81 -12.20
CA SER A 193 6.84 -6.88 -13.20
C SER A 193 7.54 -8.12 -12.63
N MET A 194 8.21 -8.01 -11.48
CA MET A 194 8.82 -9.15 -10.78
C MET A 194 7.82 -9.91 -9.88
N HIS A 195 6.59 -9.41 -9.77
CA HIS A 195 5.56 -9.93 -8.86
C HIS A 195 4.27 -10.35 -9.59
N GLU A 196 4.23 -10.13 -10.90
CA GLU A 196 3.13 -10.55 -11.78
C GLU A 196 3.25 -12.02 -12.21
#